data_1cc75b98c107ca40f9a8daa22a0b8597
#
_entry.id   1cc75b98c107ca40f9a8daa22a0b8597
#
_cell.length_a   1.000
_cell.length_b   1.000
_cell.length_c   1.000
_cell.angle_alpha   90.00
_cell.angle_beta   90.00
_cell.angle_gamma   90.00
#
_symmetry.space_group_name_H-M   'P 1'
#
loop_
_entity.id
_entity.type
_entity.pdbx_description
1 polymer ?
#
loop_
_entity_poly.entity_id
_entity_poly.type
_entity_poly.pdbx_seq_one_letter_code
_entity_poly.pdbx_strand_id
1 'polypeptide(L)'
;NIDYLISIVLSIIVAISSTAILGKYLQDSSELNTDSGQKIIGILLFQDLIVVPVLIFLPYLSGNEIPDTYSLVKNLFLSITIITLILNFAHRPLTYLFRSTFKKKSSEIFSVLVLTITLGFSWLTHYFNLSHLLGAFLAGVLISETKFKEGVLKDIKPFKDLLMGVFFLSIGLQVDISF
;
A
#
# COMPACT_ATOMS: atom_id res chain seq x y z
N ASN A 1 9.15 -18.49 25.93
CA ASN A 1 10.14 -18.09 24.91
C ASN A 1 9.39 -17.81 23.61
N ILE A 2 9.42 -16.56 23.17
CA ILE A 2 8.85 -16.17 21.87
C ILE A 2 9.84 -16.65 20.79
N ASP A 3 9.32 -17.23 19.71
CA ASP A 3 10.12 -17.66 18.58
C ASP A 3 10.87 -16.45 17.98
N TYR A 4 12.10 -16.67 17.54
CA TYR A 4 12.96 -15.65 16.95
C TYR A 4 12.29 -14.95 15.75
N LEU A 5 11.59 -15.70 14.89
CA LEU A 5 10.86 -15.15 13.76
C LEU A 5 9.69 -14.25 14.19
N ILE A 6 8.94 -14.67 15.20
CA ILE A 6 7.86 -13.86 15.79
C ILE A 6 8.44 -12.58 16.39
N SER A 7 9.61 -12.66 17.04
CA SER A 7 10.28 -11.49 17.62
C SER A 7 10.67 -10.47 16.55
N ILE A 8 11.16 -10.93 15.38
CA ILE A 8 11.48 -10.05 14.24
C ILE A 8 10.21 -9.35 13.73
N VAL A 9 9.13 -10.10 13.50
CA VAL A 9 7.87 -9.54 13.01
C VAL A 9 7.31 -8.50 13.98
N LEU A 10 7.28 -8.81 15.27
CA LEU A 10 6.84 -7.87 16.30
C LEU A 10 7.72 -6.61 16.35
N SER A 11 9.03 -6.77 16.21
CA SER A 11 9.97 -5.63 16.17
C SER A 11 9.70 -4.71 14.99
N ILE A 12 9.41 -5.27 13.81
CA ILE A 12 9.06 -4.52 12.60
C ILE A 12 7.74 -3.77 12.82
N ILE A 13 6.72 -4.44 13.36
CA ILE A 13 5.40 -3.83 13.64
C ILE A 13 5.55 -2.63 14.59
N VAL A 14 6.34 -2.78 15.65
CA VAL A 14 6.54 -1.69 16.64
C VAL A 14 7.40 -0.56 16.07
N ALA A 15 8.34 -0.86 15.18
CA ALA A 15 9.23 0.14 14.59
C ALA A 15 8.56 1.04 13.55
N ILE A 16 7.49 0.56 12.88
CA ILE A 16 6.78 1.32 11.85
C ILE A 16 5.76 2.27 12.50
N SER A 17 5.94 3.56 12.23
CA SER A 17 5.04 4.61 12.73
C SER A 17 3.85 4.81 11.77
N SER A 18 2.70 5.24 12.33
CA SER A 18 1.50 5.50 11.53
C SER A 18 1.61 6.82 10.76
N THR A 19 1.77 6.71 9.44
CA THR A 19 1.79 7.85 8.51
C THR A 19 0.48 8.64 8.58
N ALA A 20 -0.66 7.96 8.73
CA ALA A 20 -1.97 8.61 8.81
C ALA A 20 -2.12 9.47 10.06
N ILE A 21 -1.70 8.97 11.23
CA ILE A 21 -1.80 9.70 12.50
C ILE A 21 -0.84 10.87 12.54
N LEU A 22 0.44 10.62 12.23
CA LEU A 22 1.46 11.68 12.25
C LEU A 22 1.22 12.73 11.17
N GLY A 23 0.82 12.31 9.96
CA GLY A 23 0.47 13.24 8.88
C GLY A 23 -0.70 14.15 9.26
N LYS A 24 -1.73 13.59 9.90
CA LYS A 24 -2.87 14.36 10.41
C LYS A 24 -2.44 15.34 11.51
N TYR A 25 -1.64 14.87 12.47
CA TYR A 25 -1.10 15.71 13.55
C TYR A 25 -0.30 16.90 12.99
N LEU A 26 0.64 16.66 12.07
CA LEU A 26 1.44 17.70 11.43
C LEU A 26 0.58 18.70 10.62
N GLN A 27 -0.50 18.24 10.03
CA GLN A 27 -1.45 19.11 9.33
C GLN A 27 -2.21 19.99 10.29
N ASP A 28 -2.73 19.43 11.39
CA ASP A 28 -3.53 20.18 12.38
C ASP A 28 -2.68 21.18 13.16
N SER A 29 -1.40 20.86 13.43
CA SER A 29 -0.42 21.76 14.05
C SER A 29 0.21 22.77 13.07
N SER A 30 -0.13 22.72 11.78
CA SER A 30 0.49 23.55 10.73
C SER A 30 2.00 23.38 10.59
N GLU A 31 2.54 22.21 10.98
CA GLU A 31 3.97 21.90 10.97
C GLU A 31 4.42 21.15 9.70
N LEU A 32 3.52 20.84 8.79
CA LEU A 32 3.83 20.09 7.55
C LEU A 32 4.99 20.68 6.74
N ASN A 33 5.06 22.00 6.66
CA ASN A 33 6.04 22.74 5.85
C ASN A 33 7.26 23.19 6.64
N THR A 34 7.37 22.84 7.93
CA THR A 34 8.57 23.13 8.72
C THR A 34 9.68 22.14 8.38
N ASP A 35 10.93 22.49 8.66
CA ASP A 35 12.08 21.61 8.44
C ASP A 35 11.94 20.29 9.21
N SER A 36 11.41 20.33 10.42
CA SER A 36 11.12 19.15 11.24
C SER A 36 9.98 18.32 10.66
N GLY A 37 8.88 18.95 10.22
CA GLY A 37 7.75 18.28 9.62
C GLY A 37 8.11 17.55 8.33
N GLN A 38 8.92 18.16 7.48
CA GLN A 38 9.39 17.54 6.24
C GLN A 38 10.31 16.33 6.52
N LYS A 39 11.18 16.40 7.53
CA LYS A 39 12.01 15.26 7.95
C LYS A 39 11.15 14.12 8.49
N ILE A 40 10.14 14.41 9.32
CA ILE A 40 9.19 13.40 9.83
C ILE A 40 8.48 12.73 8.67
N ILE A 41 7.93 13.50 7.71
CA ILE A 41 7.27 12.93 6.52
C ILE A 41 8.26 12.07 5.71
N GLY A 42 9.50 12.52 5.53
CA GLY A 42 10.53 11.74 4.84
C GLY A 42 10.79 10.39 5.49
N ILE A 43 10.87 10.35 6.82
CA ILE A 43 11.04 9.10 7.60
C ILE A 43 9.81 8.19 7.41
N LEU A 44 8.59 8.75 7.52
CA LEU A 44 7.36 7.98 7.35
C LEU A 44 7.25 7.37 5.95
N LEU A 45 7.55 8.16 4.91
CA LEU A 45 7.57 7.67 3.52
C LEU A 45 8.62 6.57 3.31
N PHE A 46 9.79 6.70 3.96
CA PHE A 46 10.81 5.66 3.92
C PHE A 46 10.36 4.38 4.63
N GLN A 47 9.69 4.50 5.78
CA GLN A 47 9.09 3.35 6.47
C GLN A 47 8.02 2.66 5.61
N ASP A 48 7.14 3.41 4.96
CA ASP A 48 6.13 2.87 4.04
C ASP A 48 6.79 2.12 2.86
N LEU A 49 7.92 2.62 2.36
CA LEU A 49 8.68 1.95 1.30
C LEU A 49 9.28 0.62 1.79
N ILE A 50 9.75 0.54 3.04
CA ILE A 50 10.30 -0.69 3.64
C ILE A 50 9.21 -1.75 3.82
N VAL A 51 7.95 -1.37 3.99
CA VAL A 51 6.85 -2.33 4.09
C VAL A 51 6.77 -3.24 2.84
N VAL A 52 7.14 -2.74 1.65
CA VAL A 52 7.09 -3.52 0.41
C VAL A 52 7.95 -4.79 0.48
N PRO A 53 9.26 -4.72 0.76
CA PRO A 53 10.06 -5.94 0.94
C PRO A 53 9.56 -6.78 2.12
N VAL A 54 9.10 -6.19 3.23
CA VAL A 54 8.54 -6.94 4.36
C VAL A 54 7.33 -7.77 3.92
N LEU A 55 6.42 -7.21 3.13
CA LEU A 55 5.25 -7.94 2.61
C LEU A 55 5.62 -9.09 1.65
N ILE A 56 6.74 -8.96 0.93
CA ILE A 56 7.26 -10.03 0.09
C ILE A 56 7.81 -11.19 0.95
N PHE A 57 8.47 -10.86 2.07
CA PHE A 57 9.07 -11.85 2.95
C PHE A 57 8.12 -12.44 3.99
N LEU A 58 7.02 -11.77 4.31
CA LEU A 58 6.10 -12.15 5.38
C LEU A 58 5.55 -13.60 5.26
N PRO A 59 5.15 -14.11 4.07
CA PRO A 59 4.72 -15.51 3.93
C PRO A 59 5.78 -16.51 4.33
N TYR A 60 7.05 -16.18 4.17
CA TYR A 60 8.19 -17.04 4.54
C TYR A 60 8.50 -17.00 6.04
N LEU A 61 8.10 -15.93 6.73
CA LEU A 61 8.25 -15.79 8.18
C LEU A 61 7.14 -16.51 8.95
N SER A 62 6.02 -16.87 8.30
CA SER A 62 4.88 -17.52 8.97
C SER A 62 5.02 -19.03 9.19
N GLY A 63 6.19 -19.61 8.92
CA GLY A 63 6.53 -20.98 9.35
C GLY A 63 5.98 -22.12 8.49
N ASN A 64 5.27 -21.83 7.39
CA ASN A 64 4.90 -22.84 6.42
C ASN A 64 6.09 -23.12 5.50
N GLU A 65 6.88 -24.14 5.85
CA GLU A 65 8.04 -24.64 5.13
C GLU A 65 9.07 -23.55 4.76
N ILE A 66 10.24 -23.60 5.39
CA ILE A 66 11.39 -22.77 4.97
C ILE A 66 11.68 -23.19 3.52
N PRO A 67 11.35 -22.39 2.50
CA PRO A 67 11.62 -22.80 1.13
C PRO A 67 13.13 -23.00 0.99
N ASP A 68 13.51 -23.98 0.22
CA ASP A 68 14.89 -24.14 -0.23
C ASP A 68 15.44 -22.77 -0.69
N THR A 69 16.70 -22.48 -0.38
CA THR A 69 17.37 -21.22 -0.71
C THR A 69 17.18 -20.86 -2.19
N TYR A 70 17.15 -21.85 -3.08
CA TYR A 70 16.88 -21.65 -4.50
C TYR A 70 15.46 -21.11 -4.75
N SER A 71 14.46 -21.67 -4.07
CA SER A 71 13.05 -21.22 -4.18
C SER A 71 12.87 -19.82 -3.67
N LEU A 72 13.55 -19.42 -2.58
CA LEU A 72 13.56 -18.05 -2.07
C LEU A 72 14.11 -17.06 -3.09
N VAL A 73 15.31 -17.32 -3.61
CA VAL A 73 15.96 -16.47 -4.59
C VAL A 73 15.14 -16.34 -5.87
N LYS A 74 14.60 -17.47 -6.35
CA LYS A 74 13.72 -17.50 -7.52
C LYS A 74 12.47 -16.66 -7.32
N ASN A 75 11.78 -16.79 -6.19
CA ASN A 75 10.55 -16.07 -5.89
C ASN A 75 10.81 -14.57 -5.71
N LEU A 76 11.93 -14.19 -5.07
CA LEU A 76 12.35 -12.80 -4.97
C LEU A 76 12.62 -12.21 -6.35
N PHE A 77 13.39 -12.91 -7.19
CA PHE A 77 13.70 -12.44 -8.54
C PHE A 77 12.42 -12.29 -9.38
N LEU A 78 11.50 -13.27 -9.28
CA LEU A 78 10.20 -13.23 -9.95
C LEU A 78 9.37 -12.03 -9.47
N SER A 79 9.30 -11.80 -8.16
CA SER A 79 8.57 -10.69 -7.56
C SER A 79 9.10 -9.33 -8.05
N ILE A 80 10.42 -9.13 -8.01
CA ILE A 80 11.07 -7.91 -8.48
C ILE A 80 10.80 -7.72 -9.99
N THR A 81 10.87 -8.79 -10.76
CA THR A 81 10.61 -8.76 -12.21
C THR A 81 9.16 -8.34 -12.49
N ILE A 82 8.19 -8.94 -11.79
CA ILE A 82 6.76 -8.61 -11.93
C ILE A 82 6.50 -7.15 -11.55
N ILE A 83 7.03 -6.69 -10.42
CA ILE A 83 6.89 -5.30 -9.98
C ILE A 83 7.47 -4.35 -11.04
N THR A 84 8.67 -4.64 -11.53
CA THR A 84 9.33 -3.83 -12.55
C THR A 84 8.53 -3.80 -13.86
N LEU A 85 7.99 -4.93 -14.29
CA LEU A 85 7.12 -5.01 -15.47
C LEU A 85 5.83 -4.19 -15.26
N ILE A 86 5.18 -4.33 -14.12
CA ILE A 86 3.98 -3.56 -13.78
C ILE A 86 4.28 -2.06 -13.85
N LEU A 87 5.33 -1.59 -13.16
CA LEU A 87 5.68 -0.16 -13.14
C LEU A 87 6.01 0.39 -14.54
N ASN A 88 6.72 -0.37 -15.36
CA ASN A 88 7.11 0.11 -16.71
C ASN A 88 5.97 0.05 -17.73
N PHE A 89 5.16 -0.99 -17.71
CA PHE A 89 4.15 -1.23 -18.75
C PHE A 89 2.77 -0.69 -18.40
N ALA A 90 2.40 -0.60 -17.12
CA ALA A 90 1.06 -0.19 -16.73
C ALA A 90 0.81 1.32 -16.83
N HIS A 91 1.85 2.15 -16.80
CA HIS A 91 1.72 3.61 -16.86
C HIS A 91 0.97 4.10 -18.12
N ARG A 92 1.28 3.56 -19.30
CA ARG A 92 0.66 4.00 -20.56
C ARG A 92 -0.84 3.68 -20.63
N PRO A 93 -1.30 2.41 -20.40
CA PRO A 93 -2.72 2.08 -20.42
C PRO A 93 -3.50 2.80 -19.33
N LEU A 94 -2.93 2.96 -18.13
CA LEU A 94 -3.56 3.72 -17.05
C LEU A 94 -3.79 5.18 -17.45
N THR A 95 -2.79 5.85 -17.97
CA THR A 95 -2.91 7.25 -18.42
C THR A 95 -3.98 7.37 -19.51
N TYR A 96 -4.05 6.41 -20.44
CA TYR A 96 -5.08 6.39 -21.48
C TYR A 96 -6.49 6.23 -20.90
N LEU A 97 -6.69 5.29 -19.96
CA LEU A 97 -7.96 5.06 -19.29
C LEU A 97 -8.42 6.30 -18.51
N PHE A 98 -7.53 6.88 -17.73
CA PHE A 98 -7.83 8.12 -17.00
C PHE A 98 -8.18 9.28 -17.92
N ARG A 99 -7.42 9.46 -19.01
CA ARG A 99 -7.69 10.53 -19.98
C ARG A 99 -9.05 10.36 -20.65
N SER A 100 -9.43 9.13 -21.00
CA SER A 100 -10.72 8.82 -21.62
C SER A 100 -11.89 9.10 -20.67
N THR A 101 -11.73 8.71 -19.40
CA THR A 101 -12.77 8.86 -18.38
C THR A 101 -12.90 10.30 -17.90
N PHE A 102 -11.79 10.99 -17.70
CA PHE A 102 -11.78 12.39 -17.27
C PHE A 102 -12.49 13.34 -18.25
N LYS A 103 -12.46 13.02 -19.55
CA LYS A 103 -13.20 13.77 -20.58
C LYS A 103 -14.73 13.70 -20.38
N LYS A 104 -15.25 12.66 -19.73
CA LYS A 104 -16.69 12.46 -19.50
C LYS A 104 -17.26 13.30 -18.35
N LYS A 105 -16.39 13.99 -17.58
CA LYS A 105 -16.75 14.89 -16.46
C LYS A 105 -17.66 14.26 -15.38
N SER A 106 -17.68 12.93 -15.26
CA SER A 106 -18.44 12.21 -14.22
C SER A 106 -17.47 11.74 -13.14
N SER A 107 -17.64 12.28 -11.93
CA SER A 107 -16.88 11.92 -10.74
C SER A 107 -17.12 10.45 -10.34
N GLU A 108 -18.36 9.95 -10.52
CA GLU A 108 -18.74 8.58 -10.17
C GLU A 108 -17.99 7.57 -11.04
N ILE A 109 -17.96 7.79 -12.37
CA ILE A 109 -17.25 6.91 -13.31
C ILE A 109 -15.74 6.93 -13.00
N PHE A 110 -15.23 8.07 -12.63
CA PHE A 110 -13.81 8.22 -12.30
C PHE A 110 -13.45 7.47 -11.01
N SER A 111 -14.27 7.59 -9.96
CA SER A 111 -14.10 6.84 -8.70
C SER A 111 -14.18 5.32 -8.90
N VAL A 112 -15.17 4.85 -9.68
CA VAL A 112 -15.29 3.43 -10.03
C VAL A 112 -14.08 2.94 -10.80
N LEU A 113 -13.54 3.73 -11.73
CA LEU A 113 -12.32 3.39 -12.45
C LEU A 113 -11.13 3.22 -11.51
N VAL A 114 -10.94 4.16 -10.58
CA VAL A 114 -9.84 4.08 -9.59
C VAL A 114 -9.96 2.83 -8.74
N LEU A 115 -11.15 2.54 -8.22
CA LEU A 115 -11.40 1.31 -7.44
C LEU A 115 -11.15 0.05 -8.27
N THR A 116 -11.62 0.02 -9.52
CA THR A 116 -11.41 -1.11 -10.44
C THR A 116 -9.92 -1.34 -10.71
N ILE A 117 -9.14 -0.27 -10.91
CA ILE A 117 -7.70 -0.36 -11.11
C ILE A 117 -7.03 -0.90 -9.83
N THR A 118 -7.35 -0.35 -8.67
CA THR A 118 -6.76 -0.75 -7.39
C THR A 118 -7.04 -2.23 -7.08
N LEU A 119 -8.29 -2.65 -7.23
CA LEU A 119 -8.69 -4.05 -7.02
C LEU A 119 -8.11 -4.98 -8.09
N GLY A 120 -8.02 -4.52 -9.34
CA GLY A 120 -7.42 -5.27 -10.45
C GLY A 120 -5.94 -5.55 -10.21
N PHE A 121 -5.17 -4.55 -9.79
CA PHE A 121 -3.76 -4.74 -9.42
C PHE A 121 -3.59 -5.62 -8.18
N SER A 122 -4.47 -5.46 -7.19
CA SER A 122 -4.49 -6.32 -6.00
C SER A 122 -4.74 -7.78 -6.36
N TRP A 123 -5.68 -8.04 -7.25
CA TRP A 123 -5.95 -9.38 -7.77
C TRP A 123 -4.79 -9.91 -8.63
N LEU A 124 -4.21 -9.08 -9.48
CA LEU A 124 -3.09 -9.45 -10.35
C LEU A 124 -1.86 -9.88 -9.53
N THR A 125 -1.50 -9.10 -8.50
CA THR A 125 -0.37 -9.47 -7.63
C THR A 125 -0.64 -10.77 -6.87
N HIS A 126 -1.86 -10.99 -6.40
CA HIS A 126 -2.25 -12.24 -5.76
C HIS A 126 -2.12 -13.45 -6.71
N TYR A 127 -2.49 -13.30 -7.96
CA TYR A 127 -2.33 -14.34 -8.98
C TYR A 127 -0.86 -14.80 -9.13
N PHE A 128 0.08 -13.90 -8.89
CA PHE A 128 1.52 -14.18 -8.85
C PHE A 128 2.06 -14.56 -7.46
N ASN A 129 1.19 -14.96 -6.53
CA ASN A 129 1.54 -15.30 -5.14
C ASN A 129 2.18 -14.14 -4.36
N LEU A 130 1.89 -12.89 -4.73
CA LEU A 130 2.25 -11.70 -3.99
C LEU A 130 1.07 -11.21 -3.14
N SER A 131 1.35 -10.35 -2.16
CA SER A 131 0.31 -9.78 -1.31
C SER A 131 -0.69 -8.92 -2.09
N HIS A 132 -1.98 -9.02 -1.75
CA HIS A 132 -3.03 -8.10 -2.22
C HIS A 132 -2.71 -6.64 -1.92
N LEU A 133 -2.12 -6.37 -0.75
CA LEU A 133 -1.73 -5.03 -0.30
C LEU A 133 -0.66 -4.44 -1.21
N LEU A 134 0.31 -5.25 -1.65
CA LEU A 134 1.34 -4.83 -2.58
C LEU A 134 0.72 -4.37 -3.91
N GLY A 135 -0.26 -5.08 -4.44
CA GLY A 135 -0.96 -4.68 -5.67
C GLY A 135 -1.68 -3.35 -5.54
N ALA A 136 -2.42 -3.15 -4.45
CA ALA A 136 -3.08 -1.89 -4.18
C ALA A 136 -2.07 -0.73 -4.01
N PHE A 137 -0.94 -0.98 -3.36
CA PHE A 137 0.16 -0.01 -3.23
C PHE A 137 0.75 0.37 -4.60
N LEU A 138 1.06 -0.61 -5.45
CA LEU A 138 1.58 -0.36 -6.81
C LEU A 138 0.59 0.44 -7.67
N ALA A 139 -0.70 0.15 -7.57
CA ALA A 139 -1.73 0.96 -8.22
C ALA A 139 -1.68 2.42 -7.75
N GLY A 140 -1.54 2.66 -6.45
CA GLY A 140 -1.40 3.99 -5.87
C GLY A 140 -0.16 4.73 -6.38
N VAL A 141 0.99 4.05 -6.43
CA VAL A 141 2.25 4.62 -6.98
C VAL A 141 2.05 5.01 -8.44
N LEU A 142 1.53 4.11 -9.28
CA LEU A 142 1.29 4.39 -10.70
C LEU A 142 0.31 5.55 -10.93
N ILE A 143 -0.75 5.64 -10.12
CA ILE A 143 -1.72 6.73 -10.17
C ILE A 143 -1.04 8.06 -9.77
N SER A 144 -0.17 8.05 -8.76
CA SER A 144 0.52 9.23 -8.26
C SER A 144 1.46 9.88 -9.29
N GLU A 145 1.97 9.10 -10.23
CA GLU A 145 2.80 9.56 -11.35
C GLU A 145 1.97 10.17 -12.50
N THR A 146 0.65 10.00 -12.48
CA THR A 146 -0.23 10.54 -13.51
C THR A 146 -0.59 12.00 -13.23
N LYS A 147 -0.95 12.74 -14.28
CA LYS A 147 -1.48 14.11 -14.17
C LYS A 147 -2.85 14.19 -13.49
N PHE A 148 -3.47 13.04 -13.22
CA PHE A 148 -4.82 12.92 -12.65
C PHE A 148 -4.82 12.72 -11.14
N LYS A 149 -3.65 12.68 -10.49
CA LYS A 149 -3.50 12.39 -9.05
C LYS A 149 -4.40 13.25 -8.16
N GLU A 150 -4.49 14.55 -8.44
CA GLU A 150 -5.30 15.47 -7.61
C GLU A 150 -6.80 15.16 -7.74
N GLY A 151 -7.27 14.89 -8.96
CA GLY A 151 -8.65 14.44 -9.21
C GLY A 151 -8.96 13.13 -8.49
N VAL A 152 -8.04 12.15 -8.57
CA VAL A 152 -8.17 10.87 -7.87
C VAL A 152 -8.25 11.09 -6.36
N LEU A 153 -7.35 11.87 -5.78
CA LEU A 153 -7.34 12.15 -4.34
C LEU A 153 -8.65 12.77 -3.87
N LYS A 154 -9.20 13.72 -4.64
CA LYS A 154 -10.47 14.35 -4.33
C LYS A 154 -11.65 13.40 -4.36
N ASP A 155 -11.74 12.60 -5.44
CA ASP A 155 -12.90 11.73 -5.69
C ASP A 155 -12.86 10.45 -4.84
N ILE A 156 -11.65 9.96 -4.48
CA ILE A 156 -11.51 8.75 -3.65
C ILE A 156 -11.60 9.04 -2.14
N LYS A 157 -11.46 10.29 -1.73
CA LYS A 157 -11.45 10.67 -0.31
C LYS A 157 -12.65 10.14 0.48
N PRO A 158 -13.91 10.28 0.02
CA PRO A 158 -15.08 9.77 0.76
C PRO A 158 -15.02 8.25 0.94
N PHE A 159 -14.59 7.53 -0.09
CA PHE A 159 -14.43 6.05 -0.03
C PHE A 159 -13.30 5.66 0.91
N LYS A 160 -12.17 6.35 0.84
CA LYS A 160 -11.04 6.13 1.75
C LYS A 160 -11.46 6.32 3.21
N ASP A 161 -12.16 7.40 3.52
CA ASP A 161 -12.57 7.72 4.88
C ASP A 161 -13.57 6.67 5.42
N LEU A 162 -14.52 6.25 4.59
CA LEU A 162 -15.49 5.19 4.93
C LEU A 162 -14.79 3.84 5.12
N LEU A 163 -13.94 3.43 4.18
CA LEU A 163 -13.22 2.14 4.26
C LEU A 163 -12.25 2.11 5.44
N MET A 164 -11.61 3.24 5.76
CA MET A 164 -10.78 3.36 6.97
C MET A 164 -11.61 3.17 8.24
N GLY A 165 -12.81 3.74 8.30
CA GLY A 165 -13.72 3.52 9.43
C GLY A 165 -14.09 2.04 9.59
N VAL A 166 -14.47 1.36 8.50
CA VAL A 166 -14.78 -0.08 8.49
C VAL A 166 -13.56 -0.92 8.90
N PHE A 167 -12.37 -0.56 8.40
CA PHE A 167 -11.13 -1.24 8.73
C PHE A 167 -10.81 -1.17 10.24
N PHE A 168 -10.83 0.03 10.83
CA PHE A 168 -10.57 0.18 12.26
C PHE A 168 -11.64 -0.48 13.13
N LEU A 169 -12.91 -0.41 12.71
CA LEU A 169 -13.99 -1.11 13.40
C LEU A 169 -13.76 -2.63 13.36
N SER A 170 -13.42 -3.17 12.19
CA SER A 170 -13.14 -4.60 12.04
C SER A 170 -11.97 -5.08 12.88
N ILE A 171 -10.87 -4.31 12.96
CA ILE A 171 -9.73 -4.62 13.83
C ILE A 171 -10.14 -4.51 15.30
N GLY A 172 -10.87 -3.45 15.67
CA GLY A 172 -11.33 -3.28 17.04
C GLY A 172 -12.20 -4.43 17.55
N LEU A 173 -13.06 -4.99 16.68
CA LEU A 173 -13.90 -6.14 17.00
C LEU A 173 -13.11 -7.46 17.15
N GLN A 174 -11.89 -7.54 16.60
CA GLN A 174 -11.02 -8.72 16.75
C GLN A 174 -10.18 -8.70 18.03
N VAL A 175 -10.11 -7.57 18.72
CA VAL A 175 -9.37 -7.45 19.98
C VAL A 175 -10.17 -8.14 21.08
N ASP A 176 -9.64 -9.25 21.60
CA ASP A 176 -10.19 -9.92 22.76
C ASP A 176 -9.78 -9.14 24.03
N ILE A 177 -10.76 -8.54 24.69
CA ILE A 177 -10.57 -7.73 25.92
C ILE A 177 -10.82 -8.58 27.17
N SER A 178 -11.12 -9.88 27.04
CA SER A 178 -11.30 -10.77 28.19
C SER A 178 -9.95 -11.13 28.81
N PHE A 179 -9.59 -10.40 29.89
CA PHE A 179 -8.49 -10.70 30.80
C PHE A 179 -9.00 -11.37 32.07
#